data_a0603b12dd7f404f1f532997e80e3308
#
_entry.id   a0603b12dd7f404f1f532997e80e3308
#
_cell.length_a   1.000
_cell.length_b   1.000
_cell.length_c   1.000
_cell.angle_alpha   90.00
_cell.angle_beta   90.00
_cell.angle_gamma   90.00
#
_symmetry.space_group_name_H-M   'P 1'
#
loop_
_entity.id
_entity.type
_entity.pdbx_description
1 polymer ?
#
loop_
_entity_poly.entity_id
_entity_poly.type
_entity_poly.pdbx_seq_one_letter_code
_entity_poly.pdbx_strand_id
1 'polypeptide(L)'
;MQRCAHCGFLTYPPVPVCSRCHADPPAFEWADVSGHGRLATWTIVRDAFLPGFADITPYVVGEVELVEQPGLRVVARVVGIDHDALRPGLALRVDFVDGGDGTRVPVFVEAEP
;
A
#
# COMPACT_ATOMS: atom_id res chain seq x y z
N MET A 1 3.74 -10.55 0.24
CA MET A 1 3.10 -10.13 1.49
C MET A 1 3.17 -11.25 2.51
N GLN A 2 3.36 -10.93 3.76
CA GLN A 2 3.45 -11.92 4.83
C GLN A 2 2.08 -12.56 5.11
N ARG A 3 2.05 -13.89 5.14
CA ARG A 3 0.86 -14.66 5.49
C ARG A 3 1.19 -15.65 6.60
N CYS A 4 0.34 -15.70 7.63
CA CYS A 4 0.50 -16.67 8.70
C CYS A 4 0.26 -18.08 8.15
N ALA A 5 1.23 -19.00 8.37
CA ALA A 5 1.10 -20.38 7.90
C ALA A 5 0.07 -21.18 8.71
N HIS A 6 -0.31 -20.72 9.90
CA HIS A 6 -1.29 -21.40 10.74
C HIS A 6 -2.73 -21.02 10.43
N CYS A 7 -3.01 -19.70 10.27
CA CYS A 7 -4.39 -19.22 10.09
C CYS A 7 -4.66 -18.52 8.76
N GLY A 8 -3.62 -18.25 7.97
CA GLY A 8 -3.75 -17.61 6.66
C GLY A 8 -3.90 -16.08 6.69
N PHE A 9 -3.81 -15.46 7.86
CA PHE A 9 -3.97 -14.01 7.98
C PHE A 9 -2.82 -13.27 7.31
N LEU A 10 -3.17 -12.30 6.45
CA LEU A 10 -2.22 -11.43 5.77
C LEU A 10 -1.89 -10.23 6.64
N THR A 11 -0.62 -9.86 6.71
CA THR A 11 -0.14 -8.75 7.53
C THR A 11 0.84 -7.87 6.75
N TYR A 12 0.68 -6.57 6.90
CA TYR A 12 1.59 -5.56 6.37
C TYR A 12 1.66 -4.39 7.36
N PRO A 13 2.85 -3.92 7.74
CA PRO A 13 4.17 -4.50 7.46
C PRO A 13 4.40 -5.83 8.18
N PRO A 14 5.45 -6.60 7.83
CA PRO A 14 5.71 -7.90 8.48
C PRO A 14 5.87 -7.80 9.99
N VAL A 15 5.38 -8.80 10.70
CA VAL A 15 5.41 -8.88 12.16
C VAL A 15 6.06 -10.20 12.62
N PRO A 16 6.65 -10.24 13.82
CA PRO A 16 7.28 -11.47 14.31
C PRO A 16 6.30 -12.54 14.81
N VAL A 17 5.07 -12.14 15.18
CA VAL A 17 4.01 -13.01 15.66
C VAL A 17 2.69 -12.59 15.03
N CYS A 18 1.89 -13.56 14.58
CA CYS A 18 0.59 -13.27 13.99
C CYS A 18 -0.32 -12.57 15.01
N SER A 19 -0.81 -11.41 14.67
CA SER A 19 -1.69 -10.62 15.55
C SER A 19 -3.07 -11.23 15.70
N ARG A 20 -3.46 -12.14 14.81
CA ARG A 20 -4.78 -12.75 14.84
C ARG A 20 -4.81 -14.05 15.65
N CYS A 21 -3.91 -15.00 15.38
CA CYS A 21 -3.95 -16.30 16.03
C CYS A 21 -2.90 -16.49 17.12
N HIS A 22 -1.86 -15.64 17.16
CA HIS A 22 -0.77 -15.68 18.14
C HIS A 22 -0.07 -17.05 18.25
N ALA A 23 -0.05 -17.83 17.15
CA ALA A 23 0.54 -19.16 17.16
C ALA A 23 1.99 -19.16 17.62
N ASP A 24 2.34 -20.15 18.45
CA ASP A 24 3.69 -20.34 18.97
C ASP A 24 4.11 -21.81 18.73
N PRO A 25 5.20 -22.07 17.97
CA PRO A 25 6.08 -21.08 17.35
C PRO A 25 5.41 -20.39 16.17
N PRO A 26 5.79 -19.11 15.91
CA PRO A 26 5.28 -18.43 14.73
C PRO A 26 5.80 -19.07 13.45
N ALA A 27 4.96 -19.10 12.43
CA ALA A 27 5.36 -19.58 11.11
C ALA A 27 4.69 -18.73 10.04
N PHE A 28 5.49 -18.22 9.12
CA PHE A 28 5.03 -17.33 8.06
C PHE A 28 5.51 -17.83 6.70
N GLU A 29 4.76 -17.45 5.68
CA GLU A 29 5.11 -17.68 4.29
C GLU A 29 4.85 -16.39 3.51
N TRP A 30 5.40 -16.29 2.30
CA TRP A 30 5.13 -15.15 1.42
C TRP A 30 4.01 -15.51 0.46
N ALA A 31 3.03 -14.63 0.37
CA ALA A 31 1.89 -14.78 -0.52
C ALA A 31 1.87 -13.67 -1.54
N ASP A 32 1.52 -13.99 -2.77
CA ASP A 32 1.27 -13.00 -3.81
C ASP A 32 -0.11 -12.39 -3.60
N VAL A 33 -0.19 -11.08 -3.80
CA VAL A 33 -1.46 -10.35 -3.78
C VAL A 33 -1.67 -9.68 -5.13
N SER A 34 -2.92 -9.42 -5.47
CA SER A 34 -3.28 -8.86 -6.78
C SER A 34 -2.81 -7.43 -6.98
N GLY A 35 -2.62 -6.69 -5.88
CA GLY A 35 -2.32 -5.27 -5.93
C GLY A 35 -3.55 -4.39 -6.15
N HIS A 36 -4.74 -4.96 -6.19
CA HIS A 36 -5.99 -4.22 -6.29
C HIS A 36 -6.52 -3.87 -4.91
N GLY A 37 -7.05 -2.66 -4.77
CA GLY A 37 -7.59 -2.20 -3.51
C GLY A 37 -8.48 -0.97 -3.68
N ARG A 38 -8.87 -0.41 -2.56
CA ARG A 38 -9.68 0.81 -2.51
C ARG A 38 -9.05 1.82 -1.59
N LEU A 39 -9.12 3.08 -2.00
CA LEU A 39 -8.59 4.19 -1.20
C LEU A 39 -9.43 4.33 0.08
N ALA A 40 -8.78 4.16 1.23
CA ALA A 40 -9.44 4.32 2.52
C ALA A 40 -9.34 5.76 3.02
N THR A 41 -8.13 6.31 3.00
CA THR A 41 -7.86 7.69 3.37
C THR A 41 -6.61 8.16 2.65
N TRP A 42 -6.37 9.46 2.65
CA TRP A 42 -5.20 10.04 1.99
C TRP A 42 -4.84 11.38 2.61
N THR A 43 -3.61 11.81 2.32
CA THR A 43 -3.16 13.16 2.59
C THR A 43 -2.42 13.72 1.38
N ILE A 44 -2.45 15.02 1.22
CA ILE A 44 -1.71 15.72 0.16
C ILE A 44 -0.51 16.38 0.83
N VAL A 45 0.69 15.94 0.44
CA VAL A 45 1.94 16.49 0.96
C VAL A 45 2.34 17.67 0.08
N ARG A 46 2.34 18.86 0.67
CA ARG A 46 2.59 20.11 -0.06
C ARG A 46 3.98 20.67 0.18
N ASP A 47 4.59 20.34 1.33
CA ASP A 47 5.93 20.75 1.69
C ASP A 47 6.80 19.52 1.93
N ALA A 48 7.94 19.44 1.25
CA ALA A 48 8.86 18.33 1.38
C ALA A 48 10.03 18.73 2.26
N PHE A 49 10.27 17.97 3.32
CA PHE A 49 11.39 18.17 4.26
C PHE A 49 12.59 17.30 3.91
N LEU A 50 12.41 16.26 3.10
CA LEU A 50 13.47 15.34 2.72
C LEU A 50 14.02 15.68 1.33
N PRO A 51 15.36 15.54 1.13
CA PRO A 51 15.95 15.77 -0.17
C PRO A 51 15.32 14.87 -1.24
N GLY A 52 15.08 15.42 -2.43
CA GLY A 52 14.54 14.68 -3.56
C GLY A 52 13.02 14.64 -3.65
N PHE A 53 12.30 15.09 -2.60
CA PHE A 53 10.83 15.11 -2.62
C PHE A 53 10.24 16.45 -3.07
N ALA A 54 11.04 17.52 -3.07
CA ALA A 54 10.57 18.85 -3.48
C ALA A 54 10.06 18.88 -4.93
N ASP A 55 10.67 18.09 -5.81
CA ASP A 55 10.33 18.06 -7.24
C ASP A 55 8.99 17.36 -7.53
N ILE A 56 8.50 16.56 -6.60
CA ILE A 56 7.26 15.82 -6.78
C ILE A 56 6.08 16.38 -5.98
N THR A 57 6.31 17.42 -5.17
CA THR A 57 5.24 18.07 -4.42
C THR A 57 4.42 19.00 -5.34
N PRO A 58 3.10 19.12 -5.10
CA PRO A 58 2.35 18.34 -4.11
C PRO A 58 2.15 16.90 -4.56
N TYR A 59 2.24 15.96 -3.62
CA TYR A 59 1.98 14.55 -3.93
C TYR A 59 1.02 13.95 -2.91
N VAL A 60 0.36 12.85 -3.31
CA VAL A 60 -0.65 12.18 -2.50
C VAL A 60 -0.06 10.93 -1.88
N VAL A 61 -0.23 10.78 -0.57
CA VAL A 61 0.04 9.53 0.15
C VAL A 61 -1.31 8.96 0.56
N GLY A 62 -1.59 7.74 0.13
CA GLY A 62 -2.85 7.07 0.40
C GLY A 62 -2.68 5.84 1.26
N GLU A 63 -3.71 5.53 2.02
CA GLU A 63 -3.86 4.27 2.72
C GLU A 63 -4.87 3.45 1.92
N VAL A 64 -4.40 2.32 1.36
CA VAL A 64 -5.17 1.50 0.41
C VAL A 64 -5.50 0.17 1.07
N GLU A 65 -6.78 -0.15 1.16
CA GLU A 65 -7.22 -1.44 1.66
C GLU A 65 -7.26 -2.43 0.49
N LEU A 66 -6.46 -3.51 0.61
CA LEU A 66 -6.37 -4.51 -0.43
C LEU A 66 -7.59 -5.43 -0.44
N VAL A 67 -7.97 -5.90 -1.63
CA VAL A 67 -9.18 -6.71 -1.80
C VAL A 67 -9.10 -8.09 -1.15
N GLU A 68 -7.89 -8.59 -0.90
CA GLU A 68 -7.68 -9.93 -0.36
C GLU A 68 -8.19 -10.11 1.07
N GLN A 69 -8.25 -9.03 1.84
CA GLN A 69 -8.60 -9.16 3.26
C GLN A 69 -9.09 -7.84 3.84
N PRO A 70 -10.22 -7.82 4.55
CA PRO A 70 -10.68 -6.62 5.25
C PRO A 70 -9.63 -6.14 6.26
N GLY A 71 -9.39 -4.83 6.29
CA GLY A 71 -8.42 -4.21 7.19
C GLY A 71 -6.96 -4.33 6.78
N LEU A 72 -6.67 -5.01 5.68
CA LEU A 72 -5.30 -5.12 5.17
C LEU A 72 -4.97 -3.86 4.38
N ARG A 73 -4.21 -2.95 4.98
CA ARG A 73 -3.92 -1.63 4.40
C ARG A 73 -2.45 -1.44 4.13
N VAL A 74 -2.18 -0.82 2.99
CA VAL A 74 -0.83 -0.46 2.54
C VAL A 74 -0.78 1.05 2.35
N VAL A 75 0.27 1.68 2.87
CA VAL A 75 0.50 3.11 2.69
C VAL A 75 1.47 3.29 1.54
N ALA A 76 1.08 4.04 0.53
CA ALA A 76 1.91 4.31 -0.63
C ALA A 76 1.46 5.59 -1.33
N ARG A 77 2.32 6.08 -2.22
CA ARG A 77 2.01 7.23 -3.04
C ARG A 77 0.93 6.87 -4.06
N VAL A 78 -0.02 7.78 -4.27
CA VAL A 78 -1.07 7.66 -5.30
C VAL A 78 -0.74 8.65 -6.41
N VAL A 79 -0.63 8.16 -7.64
CA VAL A 79 -0.18 8.96 -8.78
C VAL A 79 -1.19 8.92 -9.92
N GLY A 80 -1.14 9.93 -10.79
CA GLY A 80 -1.93 9.95 -12.01
C GLY A 80 -3.41 10.26 -11.83
N ILE A 81 -3.81 10.76 -10.66
CA ILE A 81 -5.20 11.09 -10.35
C ILE A 81 -5.27 12.54 -9.88
N ASP A 82 -6.21 13.30 -10.43
CA ASP A 82 -6.45 14.68 -9.97
C ASP A 82 -6.86 14.67 -8.50
N HIS A 83 -6.37 15.64 -7.72
CA HIS A 83 -6.68 15.72 -6.30
C HIS A 83 -8.19 15.81 -6.04
N ASP A 84 -8.92 16.47 -6.94
CA ASP A 84 -10.38 16.61 -6.82
C ASP A 84 -11.14 15.31 -7.08
N ALA A 85 -10.50 14.33 -7.71
CA ALA A 85 -11.08 13.03 -8.00
C ALA A 85 -10.86 12.01 -6.88
N LEU A 86 -10.05 12.34 -5.88
CA LEU A 86 -9.80 11.47 -4.74
C LEU A 86 -11.05 11.37 -3.87
N ARG A 87 -11.45 10.14 -3.56
CA ARG A 87 -12.63 9.87 -2.72
C ARG A 87 -12.47 8.54 -2.00
N PRO A 88 -13.11 8.36 -0.84
CA PRO A 88 -13.13 7.06 -0.17
C PRO A 88 -13.74 6.00 -1.09
N GLY A 89 -13.12 4.83 -1.14
CA GLY A 89 -13.60 3.72 -1.96
C GLY A 89 -13.14 3.74 -3.42
N LEU A 90 -12.35 4.74 -3.83
CA LEU A 90 -11.82 4.80 -5.20
C LEU A 90 -11.00 3.54 -5.49
N ALA A 91 -11.34 2.86 -6.58
CA ALA A 91 -10.65 1.64 -6.99
C ALA A 91 -9.25 1.95 -7.50
N LEU A 92 -8.25 1.29 -6.93
CA LEU A 92 -6.83 1.48 -7.22
C LEU A 92 -6.16 0.15 -7.54
N ARG A 93 -5.04 0.23 -8.25
CA ARG A 93 -4.14 -0.91 -8.46
C ARG A 93 -2.71 -0.48 -8.27
N VAL A 94 -1.85 -1.42 -7.89
CA VAL A 94 -0.43 -1.16 -7.73
C VAL A 94 0.23 -1.02 -9.11
N ASP A 95 1.18 -0.10 -9.19
CA ASP A 95 2.12 0.03 -10.31
C ASP A 95 3.50 0.31 -9.72
N PHE A 96 4.53 0.27 -10.54
CA PHE A 96 5.89 0.45 -10.06
C PHE A 96 6.57 1.57 -10.86
N VAL A 97 7.26 2.45 -10.15
CA VAL A 97 8.02 3.54 -10.74
C VAL A 97 9.50 3.40 -10.37
N ASP A 98 10.37 4.00 -11.19
CA ASP A 98 11.80 4.02 -10.92
C ASP A 98 12.09 4.90 -9.70
N GLY A 99 12.83 4.35 -8.74
CA GLY A 99 13.26 5.07 -7.54
C GLY A 99 14.50 5.93 -7.72
N GLY A 100 15.05 6.00 -8.93
CA GLY A 100 16.22 6.83 -9.25
C GLY A 100 17.56 6.15 -9.06
N ASP A 101 17.60 4.97 -8.46
CA ASP A 101 18.83 4.19 -8.20
C ASP A 101 18.76 2.78 -8.76
N GLY A 102 17.87 2.53 -9.71
CA GLY A 102 17.62 1.21 -10.28
C GLY A 102 16.61 0.37 -9.50
N THR A 103 16.14 0.84 -8.34
CA THR A 103 15.07 0.18 -7.60
C THR A 103 13.70 0.55 -8.18
N ARG A 104 12.71 -0.30 -7.93
CA ARG A 104 11.34 -0.06 -8.30
C ARG A 104 10.51 0.17 -7.05
N VAL A 105 9.78 1.29 -7.03
CA VAL A 105 8.98 1.71 -5.89
C VAL A 105 7.51 1.50 -6.21
N PRO A 106 6.74 0.81 -5.34
CA PRO A 106 5.32 0.64 -5.58
C PRO A 106 4.56 1.95 -5.36
N VAL A 107 3.63 2.21 -6.25
CA VAL A 107 2.67 3.31 -6.17
C VAL A 107 1.30 2.76 -6.53
N PHE A 108 0.25 3.52 -6.24
CA PHE A 108 -1.10 3.17 -6.67
C PHE A 108 -1.58 4.13 -7.75
N VAL A 109 -2.26 3.57 -8.73
CA VAL A 109 -2.90 4.30 -9.81
C VAL A 109 -4.37 3.92 -9.86
N GLU A 110 -5.19 4.72 -10.55
CA GLU A 110 -6.61 4.40 -10.70
C GLU A 110 -6.77 3.08 -11.45
N ALA A 111 -7.55 2.17 -10.87
CA ALA A 111 -7.89 0.92 -11.54
C ALA A 111 -8.98 1.18 -12.58
N GLU A 112 -8.85 0.56 -13.75
CA GLU A 112 -9.90 0.62 -14.75
C GLU A 112 -11.12 -0.18 -14.30
N PRO A 113 -12.33 0.30 -14.63
CA PRO A 113 -13.56 -0.41 -14.27
C PRO A 113 -13.70 -1.76 -14.97
#